data_18c0e6c2ad66b2130fb8ce61b9d426a0
#
_entry.id   18c0e6c2ad66b2130fb8ce61b9d426a0
#
_cell.length_a   1.000
_cell.length_b   1.000
_cell.length_c   1.000
_cell.angle_alpha   90.00
_cell.angle_beta   90.00
_cell.angle_gamma   90.00
#
_symmetry.space_group_name_H-M   'P 1'
#
loop_
_entity.id
_entity.type
_entity.pdbx_description
1 polymer ?
#
loop_
_entity_poly.entity_id
_entity_poly.type
_entity_poly.pdbx_seq_one_letter_code
_entity_poly.pdbx_strand_id
1 'polypeptide(L)'
;GDWSSDVCSSDLILEVTYGCIVYQEQVIEIFRRLAGFSLGQADMVRRAMSKKKLKDIQREREAFLHGDPERNIAGCAANGIPQEIAESIYDEITDFANYAFNKAHAVCYAIVAYQTAWFKCHYPREYMAALLTSVLDSQDKIAEYIAECRSLGIRLLPPDVNESGSDFTVAGQDIRFGLAALKGVGRGFTKSILTCRETDGPFVSFLDFCKRMLEQDMNKRMLESLIRAGAFDTMGLRRSQLLDAYEQLLDSLTRNKRKNLEGQFDLFSQTEDGSEPTVELVLRDLPEFSPQELMTMEKEVTGLYLSGHPMDAYRELARNHGAIPIASVLEDFAQPDGPTRFQDGERINLAGVVSTAKTKTTKNN
;
A
#
# COMPACT_ATOMS: atom_id res chain seq x y z
N GLY A 1 37.94 28.63 -32.73
CA GLY A 1 39.08 27.81 -32.36
C GLY A 1 38.68 26.35 -32.37
N ASP A 2 39.43 25.61 -33.09
CA ASP A 2 39.20 24.19 -33.43
C ASP A 2 39.30 23.31 -32.16
N TRP A 3 38.17 22.93 -31.58
CA TRP A 3 38.03 22.05 -30.42
C TRP A 3 38.01 20.57 -30.82
N SER A 4 38.51 20.23 -32.04
CA SER A 4 38.31 18.91 -32.67
C SER A 4 39.36 17.86 -32.35
N SER A 5 40.38 18.13 -31.50
CA SER A 5 41.44 17.15 -31.25
C SER A 5 41.58 16.64 -29.81
N ASP A 6 40.91 17.23 -28.84
CA ASP A 6 40.94 16.78 -27.45
C ASP A 6 39.53 16.54 -26.93
N VAL A 7 39.00 15.33 -27.21
CA VAL A 7 37.92 14.78 -26.41
C VAL A 7 38.40 14.80 -24.98
N CYS A 8 38.01 15.80 -24.20
CA CYS A 8 38.41 15.92 -22.81
C CYS A 8 38.02 14.64 -22.09
N SER A 9 38.92 14.13 -21.22
CA SER A 9 38.60 12.91 -20.45
C SER A 9 37.27 13.06 -19.65
N SER A 10 36.85 14.28 -19.34
CA SER A 10 35.55 14.56 -18.75
C SER A 10 34.37 14.23 -19.68
N ASP A 11 34.50 14.45 -21.00
CA ASP A 11 33.44 14.17 -21.97
C ASP A 11 33.14 12.68 -22.02
N LEU A 12 34.19 11.82 -21.96
CA LEU A 12 34.02 10.37 -21.88
C LEU A 12 33.36 9.91 -20.58
N ILE A 13 33.59 10.62 -19.46
CA ILE A 13 32.97 10.29 -18.16
C ILE A 13 31.50 10.67 -18.16
N LEU A 14 31.14 11.78 -18.80
CA LEU A 14 29.81 12.39 -18.79
C LEU A 14 28.99 12.06 -20.04
N GLU A 15 29.54 11.30 -21.00
CA GLU A 15 28.88 10.92 -22.25
C GLU A 15 27.48 10.31 -22.00
N VAL A 16 27.38 9.37 -21.05
CA VAL A 16 26.13 8.69 -20.71
C VAL A 16 25.05 9.60 -20.09
N THR A 17 25.46 10.80 -19.68
CA THR A 17 24.57 11.81 -19.08
C THR A 17 24.62 13.15 -19.84
N TYR A 18 25.04 13.10 -21.11
CA TYR A 18 25.05 14.24 -22.03
C TYR A 18 25.79 15.47 -21.51
N GLY A 19 26.95 15.25 -20.88
CA GLY A 19 27.78 16.32 -20.34
C GLY A 19 27.41 16.80 -18.93
N CYS A 20 26.38 16.22 -18.31
CA CYS A 20 25.96 16.64 -16.95
C CYS A 20 26.47 15.68 -15.89
N ILE A 21 26.87 16.19 -14.73
CA ILE A 21 27.17 15.39 -13.55
C ILE A 21 25.82 14.97 -12.91
N VAL A 22 25.54 13.67 -12.86
CA VAL A 22 24.31 13.10 -12.28
C VAL A 22 24.64 12.12 -11.16
N TYR A 23 25.71 11.34 -11.30
CA TYR A 23 26.04 10.25 -10.40
C TYR A 23 27.27 10.52 -9.56
N GLN A 24 27.27 10.00 -8.33
CA GLN A 24 28.42 10.05 -7.42
C GLN A 24 29.65 9.39 -8.03
N GLU A 25 29.47 8.33 -8.80
CA GLU A 25 30.51 7.60 -9.48
C GLU A 25 31.20 8.46 -10.54
N GLN A 26 30.50 9.37 -11.20
CA GLN A 26 31.10 10.32 -12.15
C GLN A 26 32.02 11.31 -11.44
N VAL A 27 31.63 11.81 -10.27
CA VAL A 27 32.49 12.67 -9.45
C VAL A 27 33.78 11.92 -9.08
N ILE A 28 33.69 10.68 -8.62
CA ILE A 28 34.86 9.85 -8.32
C ILE A 28 35.77 9.69 -9.54
N GLU A 29 35.20 9.40 -10.71
CA GLU A 29 35.99 9.23 -11.95
C GLU A 29 36.62 10.54 -12.42
N ILE A 30 35.98 11.70 -12.25
CA ILE A 30 36.57 13.00 -12.53
C ILE A 30 37.80 13.25 -11.68
N PHE A 31 37.72 13.06 -10.36
CA PHE A 31 38.94 13.18 -9.48
C PHE A 31 40.05 12.24 -9.87
N ARG A 32 39.73 11.00 -10.24
CA ARG A 32 40.71 10.00 -10.64
C ARG A 32 41.39 10.34 -11.95
N ARG A 33 40.61 10.62 -13.00
CA ARG A 33 41.13 10.79 -14.34
C ARG A 33 41.75 12.16 -14.60
N LEU A 34 41.14 13.22 -14.03
CA LEU A 34 41.66 14.56 -14.27
C LEU A 34 42.78 14.96 -13.33
N ALA A 35 42.76 14.52 -12.07
CA ALA A 35 43.72 14.96 -11.07
C ALA A 35 44.58 13.82 -10.46
N GLY A 36 44.38 12.56 -10.88
CA GLY A 36 45.22 11.46 -10.46
C GLY A 36 44.98 10.96 -9.05
N PHE A 37 43.82 11.19 -8.47
CA PHE A 37 43.44 10.61 -7.18
C PHE A 37 43.28 9.09 -7.27
N SER A 38 43.67 8.38 -6.21
CA SER A 38 43.28 6.98 -6.05
C SER A 38 41.76 6.86 -5.80
N LEU A 39 41.20 5.67 -6.02
CA LEU A 39 39.75 5.42 -5.78
C LEU A 39 39.35 5.75 -4.33
N GLY A 40 40.18 5.34 -3.36
CA GLY A 40 39.91 5.62 -1.94
C GLY A 40 39.96 7.10 -1.58
N GLN A 41 40.91 7.85 -2.16
CA GLN A 41 41.02 9.30 -1.96
C GLN A 41 39.80 10.01 -2.60
N ALA A 42 39.43 9.67 -3.82
CA ALA A 42 38.27 10.26 -4.49
C ALA A 42 36.96 9.99 -3.74
N ASP A 43 36.76 8.79 -3.18
CA ASP A 43 35.59 8.50 -2.35
C ASP A 43 35.59 9.28 -1.03
N MET A 44 36.79 9.50 -0.41
CA MET A 44 36.86 10.37 0.77
C MET A 44 36.49 11.82 0.46
N VAL A 45 36.91 12.37 -0.68
CA VAL A 45 36.50 13.71 -1.14
C VAL A 45 35.01 13.80 -1.29
N ARG A 46 34.39 12.86 -2.01
CA ARG A 46 32.95 12.76 -2.18
C ARG A 46 32.21 12.78 -0.83
N ARG A 47 32.71 11.99 0.15
CA ARG A 47 32.12 11.95 1.50
C ARG A 47 32.32 13.25 2.27
N ALA A 48 33.45 13.93 2.11
CA ALA A 48 33.73 15.23 2.74
C ALA A 48 32.78 16.32 2.19
N MET A 49 32.56 16.34 0.88
CA MET A 49 31.62 17.24 0.22
C MET A 49 30.18 17.03 0.72
N SER A 50 29.70 15.78 0.75
CA SER A 50 28.35 15.44 1.25
C SER A 50 28.14 15.87 2.72
N LYS A 51 29.19 15.87 3.54
CA LYS A 51 29.15 16.29 4.95
C LYS A 51 29.43 17.76 5.18
N LYS A 52 29.63 18.56 4.12
CA LYS A 52 29.92 20.00 4.15
C LYS A 52 31.11 20.40 5.04
N LYS A 53 32.16 19.60 5.05
CA LYS A 53 33.37 19.87 5.83
C LYS A 53 34.25 20.88 5.09
N LEU A 54 34.02 22.17 5.28
CA LEU A 54 34.65 23.25 4.54
C LEU A 54 36.21 23.19 4.50
N LYS A 55 36.87 22.83 5.61
CA LYS A 55 38.30 22.69 5.65
C LYS A 55 38.83 21.55 4.75
N ASP A 56 38.15 20.44 4.77
CA ASP A 56 38.52 19.28 3.94
C ASP A 56 38.23 19.63 2.45
N ILE A 57 37.13 20.30 2.14
CA ILE A 57 36.78 20.73 0.77
C ILE A 57 37.82 21.68 0.19
N GLN A 58 38.29 22.65 0.97
CA GLN A 58 39.32 23.60 0.50
C GLN A 58 40.68 22.90 0.27
N ARG A 59 41.06 22.00 1.16
CA ARG A 59 42.29 21.20 1.00
C ARG A 59 42.24 20.32 -0.26
N GLU A 60 41.12 19.69 -0.50
CA GLU A 60 40.95 18.82 -1.67
C GLU A 60 40.87 19.63 -2.97
N ARG A 61 40.38 20.90 -2.93
CA ARG A 61 40.42 21.82 -4.07
C ARG A 61 41.86 22.09 -4.51
N GLU A 62 42.75 22.44 -3.58
CA GLU A 62 44.16 22.68 -3.87
C GLU A 62 44.84 21.42 -4.45
N ALA A 63 44.55 20.27 -3.86
CA ALA A 63 45.10 19.01 -4.37
C ALA A 63 44.53 18.66 -5.77
N PHE A 64 43.28 18.96 -6.06
CA PHE A 64 42.69 18.73 -7.37
C PHE A 64 43.31 19.65 -8.43
N LEU A 65 43.54 20.91 -8.14
CA LEU A 65 44.09 21.88 -9.07
C LEU A 65 45.59 21.68 -9.26
N HIS A 66 46.35 21.65 -8.17
CA HIS A 66 47.81 21.76 -8.19
C HIS A 66 48.55 20.46 -7.80
N GLY A 67 47.83 19.46 -7.29
CA GLY A 67 48.37 18.22 -6.81
C GLY A 67 48.75 18.24 -5.33
N ASP A 68 49.11 17.07 -4.84
CA ASP A 68 49.59 16.86 -3.47
C ASP A 68 50.67 15.73 -3.50
N PRO A 69 51.95 16.09 -3.54
CA PRO A 69 53.05 15.11 -3.62
C PRO A 69 53.09 14.12 -2.43
N GLU A 70 52.71 14.57 -1.22
CA GLU A 70 52.68 13.72 -0.04
C GLU A 70 51.67 12.59 -0.14
N ARG A 71 50.59 12.86 -0.85
CA ARG A 71 49.52 11.88 -1.10
C ARG A 71 49.60 11.23 -2.48
N ASN A 72 50.65 11.54 -3.24
CA ASN A 72 50.85 11.06 -4.63
C ASN A 72 49.69 11.42 -5.56
N ILE A 73 49.20 12.68 -5.49
CA ILE A 73 48.18 13.24 -6.34
C ILE A 73 48.85 14.18 -7.34
N ALA A 74 48.67 13.96 -8.64
CA ALA A 74 49.27 14.75 -9.69
C ALA A 74 48.71 16.17 -9.81
N GLY A 75 47.38 16.29 -9.68
CA GLY A 75 46.60 17.49 -9.94
C GLY A 75 46.29 17.71 -11.42
N CYS A 76 45.26 18.51 -11.69
CA CYS A 76 44.82 18.84 -13.06
C CYS A 76 45.93 19.55 -13.86
N ALA A 77 46.69 20.45 -13.22
CA ALA A 77 47.75 21.19 -13.88
C ALA A 77 48.87 20.26 -14.46
N ALA A 78 49.24 19.21 -13.74
CA ALA A 78 50.23 18.22 -14.18
C ALA A 78 49.69 17.38 -15.37
N ASN A 79 48.38 17.25 -15.49
CA ASN A 79 47.72 16.54 -16.59
C ASN A 79 47.35 17.45 -17.76
N GLY A 80 47.86 18.70 -17.80
CA GLY A 80 47.67 19.65 -18.91
C GLY A 80 46.31 20.31 -18.95
N ILE A 81 45.52 20.23 -17.90
CA ILE A 81 44.21 20.88 -17.85
C ILE A 81 44.37 22.34 -17.42
N PRO A 82 43.86 23.30 -18.19
CA PRO A 82 43.90 24.73 -17.83
C PRO A 82 43.25 25.00 -16.48
N GLN A 83 43.86 25.88 -15.70
CA GLN A 83 43.38 26.21 -14.34
C GLN A 83 41.94 26.64 -14.30
N GLU A 84 41.53 27.57 -15.20
CA GLU A 84 40.14 28.07 -15.28
C GLU A 84 39.11 26.92 -15.49
N ILE A 85 39.48 25.93 -16.34
CA ILE A 85 38.61 24.78 -16.60
C ILE A 85 38.57 23.87 -15.35
N ALA A 86 39.71 23.59 -14.71
CA ALA A 86 39.75 22.77 -13.51
C ALA A 86 38.95 23.41 -12.34
N GLU A 87 39.07 24.72 -12.18
CA GLU A 87 38.29 25.48 -11.19
C GLU A 87 36.79 25.38 -11.46
N SER A 88 36.36 25.58 -12.71
CA SER A 88 34.97 25.46 -13.10
C SER A 88 34.39 24.08 -12.83
N ILE A 89 35.15 23.03 -13.17
CA ILE A 89 34.74 21.64 -12.90
C ILE A 89 34.63 21.38 -11.39
N TYR A 90 35.59 21.88 -10.59
CA TYR A 90 35.54 21.69 -9.14
C TYR A 90 34.35 22.40 -8.51
N ASP A 91 34.06 23.62 -8.95
CA ASP A 91 32.92 24.40 -8.46
C ASP A 91 31.59 23.70 -8.81
N GLU A 92 31.45 23.20 -10.06
CA GLU A 92 30.30 22.42 -10.47
C GLU A 92 30.14 21.15 -9.62
N ILE A 93 31.22 20.42 -9.35
CA ILE A 93 31.20 19.24 -8.47
C ILE A 93 30.76 19.62 -7.05
N THR A 94 31.23 20.76 -6.53
CA THR A 94 30.90 21.22 -5.18
C THR A 94 29.42 21.56 -5.04
N ASP A 95 28.87 22.25 -6.03
CA ASP A 95 27.43 22.59 -6.09
C ASP A 95 26.58 21.32 -6.20
N PHE A 96 27.04 20.36 -6.99
CA PHE A 96 26.33 19.13 -7.26
C PHE A 96 26.49 18.08 -6.14
N ALA A 97 27.55 18.11 -5.34
CA ALA A 97 27.87 17.07 -4.33
C ALA A 97 26.75 16.81 -3.32
N ASN A 98 25.86 17.78 -3.10
CA ASN A 98 24.70 17.64 -2.23
C ASN A 98 23.53 16.85 -2.88
N TYR A 99 23.51 16.74 -4.20
CA TYR A 99 22.42 16.17 -4.99
C TYR A 99 22.85 14.91 -5.76
N ALA A 100 24.15 14.56 -5.73
CA ALA A 100 24.70 13.44 -6.45
C ALA A 100 24.05 12.10 -6.03
N PHE A 101 23.50 11.39 -7.01
CA PHE A 101 22.78 10.14 -6.79
C PHE A 101 23.69 8.92 -7.02
N ASN A 102 23.54 7.85 -6.23
CA ASN A 102 24.31 6.62 -6.43
C ASN A 102 23.76 5.86 -7.65
N LYS A 103 24.61 5.64 -8.68
CA LYS A 103 24.22 4.98 -9.93
C LYS A 103 23.80 3.53 -9.70
N ALA A 104 24.49 2.79 -8.86
CA ALA A 104 24.15 1.41 -8.56
C ALA A 104 22.77 1.30 -7.91
N HIS A 105 22.47 2.20 -6.98
CA HIS A 105 21.14 2.30 -6.38
C HIS A 105 20.07 2.62 -7.42
N ALA A 106 20.30 3.59 -8.29
CA ALA A 106 19.38 3.96 -9.37
C ALA A 106 19.07 2.78 -10.31
N VAL A 107 20.11 2.04 -10.71
CA VAL A 107 19.97 0.86 -11.59
C VAL A 107 19.17 -0.24 -10.91
N CYS A 108 19.45 -0.54 -9.64
CA CYS A 108 18.68 -1.53 -8.90
C CYS A 108 17.19 -1.16 -8.82
N TYR A 109 16.89 0.10 -8.51
CA TYR A 109 15.50 0.57 -8.47
C TYR A 109 14.84 0.60 -9.85
N ALA A 110 15.58 0.94 -10.90
CA ALA A 110 15.06 0.89 -12.26
C ALA A 110 14.68 -0.54 -12.67
N ILE A 111 15.47 -1.54 -12.29
CA ILE A 111 15.16 -2.96 -12.52
C ILE A 111 13.89 -3.35 -11.77
N VAL A 112 13.79 -3.00 -10.48
CA VAL A 112 12.59 -3.30 -9.68
C VAL A 112 11.36 -2.59 -10.25
N ALA A 113 11.48 -1.31 -10.63
CA ALA A 113 10.38 -0.56 -11.25
C ALA A 113 9.92 -1.21 -12.56
N TYR A 114 10.86 -1.64 -13.40
CA TYR A 114 10.56 -2.37 -14.62
C TYR A 114 9.86 -3.71 -14.34
N GLN A 115 10.36 -4.49 -13.38
CA GLN A 115 9.76 -5.76 -12.98
C GLN A 115 8.33 -5.58 -12.45
N THR A 116 8.10 -4.57 -11.61
CA THR A 116 6.75 -4.29 -11.10
C THR A 116 5.79 -3.87 -12.22
N ALA A 117 6.23 -3.04 -13.16
CA ALA A 117 5.46 -2.66 -14.34
C ALA A 117 5.15 -3.88 -15.23
N TRP A 118 6.14 -4.76 -15.41
CA TRP A 118 5.97 -5.99 -16.19
C TRP A 118 4.94 -6.93 -15.55
N PHE A 119 5.02 -7.16 -14.24
CA PHE A 119 4.04 -7.98 -13.52
C PHE A 119 2.64 -7.36 -13.60
N LYS A 120 2.52 -6.05 -13.42
CA LYS A 120 1.25 -5.35 -13.54
C LYS A 120 0.63 -5.49 -14.93
N CYS A 121 1.45 -5.49 -15.98
CA CYS A 121 1.00 -5.64 -17.37
C CYS A 121 0.56 -7.08 -17.68
N HIS A 122 1.36 -8.07 -17.29
CA HIS A 122 1.15 -9.47 -17.70
C HIS A 122 0.34 -10.28 -16.70
N TYR A 123 0.37 -9.92 -15.40
CA TYR A 123 -0.30 -10.61 -14.30
C TYR A 123 -1.01 -9.59 -13.38
N PRO A 124 -1.95 -8.79 -13.93
CA PRO A 124 -2.53 -7.66 -13.19
C PRO A 124 -3.25 -8.09 -11.92
N ARG A 125 -3.91 -9.25 -11.90
CA ARG A 125 -4.64 -9.76 -10.73
C ARG A 125 -3.71 -10.15 -9.59
N GLU A 126 -2.69 -10.93 -9.91
CA GLU A 126 -1.67 -11.38 -8.96
C GLU A 126 -0.89 -10.19 -8.41
N TYR A 127 -0.53 -9.24 -9.28
CA TYR A 127 0.15 -8.01 -8.89
C TYR A 127 -0.72 -7.17 -7.96
N MET A 128 -1.98 -6.93 -8.32
CA MET A 128 -2.88 -6.12 -7.50
C MET A 128 -3.23 -6.80 -6.17
N ALA A 129 -3.39 -8.12 -6.14
CA ALA A 129 -3.59 -8.88 -4.90
C ALA A 129 -2.38 -8.75 -3.96
N ALA A 130 -1.15 -8.88 -4.49
CA ALA A 130 0.08 -8.69 -3.72
C ALA A 130 0.24 -7.23 -3.25
N LEU A 131 -0.09 -6.26 -4.10
CA LEU A 131 -0.03 -4.84 -3.78
C LEU A 131 -1.02 -4.46 -2.67
N LEU A 132 -2.28 -4.91 -2.75
CA LEU A 132 -3.28 -4.74 -1.69
C LEU A 132 -2.83 -5.37 -0.38
N THR A 133 -2.25 -6.57 -0.44
CA THR A 133 -1.70 -7.26 0.74
C THR A 133 -0.55 -6.49 1.39
N SER A 134 0.29 -5.82 0.60
CA SER A 134 1.43 -5.05 1.13
C SER A 134 1.03 -3.80 1.92
N VAL A 135 -0.21 -3.35 1.78
CA VAL A 135 -0.72 -2.10 2.39
C VAL A 135 -1.90 -2.34 3.34
N LEU A 136 -2.06 -3.54 3.89
CA LEU A 136 -3.17 -3.90 4.79
C LEU A 136 -3.38 -2.93 5.95
N ASP A 137 -2.31 -2.29 6.42
CA ASP A 137 -2.37 -1.32 7.53
C ASP A 137 -2.77 0.10 7.10
N SER A 138 -2.98 0.35 5.79
CA SER A 138 -3.28 1.67 5.23
C SER A 138 -4.58 1.66 4.42
N GLN A 139 -5.68 2.02 5.06
CA GLN A 139 -7.02 2.02 4.42
C GLN A 139 -7.10 2.97 3.21
N ASP A 140 -6.41 4.11 3.25
CA ASP A 140 -6.39 5.06 2.13
C ASP A 140 -5.76 4.45 0.88
N LYS A 141 -4.62 3.76 1.05
CA LYS A 141 -3.96 3.07 -0.06
C LYS A 141 -4.76 1.87 -0.57
N ILE A 142 -5.42 1.14 0.32
CA ILE A 142 -6.33 0.05 -0.09
C ILE A 142 -7.44 0.63 -0.99
N ALA A 143 -8.05 1.75 -0.61
CA ALA A 143 -9.10 2.39 -1.40
C ALA A 143 -8.60 2.83 -2.78
N GLU A 144 -7.41 3.43 -2.85
CA GLU A 144 -6.74 3.83 -4.09
C GLU A 144 -6.52 2.63 -5.03
N TYR A 145 -5.91 1.55 -4.51
CA TYR A 145 -5.61 0.37 -5.32
C TYR A 145 -6.85 -0.43 -5.72
N ILE A 146 -7.93 -0.36 -4.95
CA ILE A 146 -9.21 -0.93 -5.37
C ILE A 146 -9.84 -0.12 -6.52
N ALA A 147 -9.72 1.20 -6.49
CA ALA A 147 -10.15 2.02 -7.63
C ALA A 147 -9.37 1.63 -8.89
N GLU A 148 -8.07 1.35 -8.75
CA GLU A 148 -7.26 0.84 -9.85
C GLU A 148 -7.66 -0.56 -10.32
N CYS A 149 -7.95 -1.49 -9.41
CA CYS A 149 -8.51 -2.81 -9.77
C CYS A 149 -9.76 -2.65 -10.65
N ARG A 150 -10.67 -1.75 -10.26
CA ARG A 150 -11.89 -1.46 -11.03
C ARG A 150 -11.58 -0.93 -12.43
N SER A 151 -10.60 -0.04 -12.57
CA SER A 151 -10.17 0.49 -13.89
C SER A 151 -9.59 -0.61 -14.78
N LEU A 152 -8.95 -1.60 -14.20
CA LEU A 152 -8.43 -2.79 -14.87
C LEU A 152 -9.50 -3.87 -15.14
N GLY A 153 -10.75 -3.63 -14.77
CA GLY A 153 -11.85 -4.60 -14.91
C GLY A 153 -11.80 -5.74 -13.90
N ILE A 154 -11.02 -5.63 -12.83
CA ILE A 154 -10.87 -6.62 -11.77
C ILE A 154 -11.84 -6.26 -10.64
N ARG A 155 -12.78 -7.16 -10.32
CA ARG A 155 -13.71 -6.97 -9.21
C ARG A 155 -13.07 -7.41 -7.91
N LEU A 156 -13.47 -6.79 -6.82
CA LEU A 156 -13.14 -7.23 -5.48
C LEU A 156 -14.32 -8.03 -4.92
N LEU A 157 -14.11 -9.31 -4.69
CA LEU A 157 -15.10 -10.19 -4.07
C LEU A 157 -15.10 -9.98 -2.55
N PRO A 158 -16.27 -10.01 -1.90
CA PRO A 158 -16.37 -9.87 -0.45
C PRO A 158 -15.61 -10.96 0.28
N PRO A 159 -15.28 -10.78 1.58
CA PRO A 159 -14.69 -11.84 2.38
C PRO A 159 -15.68 -13.00 2.54
N ASP A 160 -15.13 -14.21 2.68
CA ASP A 160 -15.89 -15.44 2.93
C ASP A 160 -15.07 -16.38 3.81
N VAL A 161 -15.67 -16.93 4.85
CA VAL A 161 -14.96 -17.79 5.81
C VAL A 161 -14.46 -19.09 5.18
N ASN A 162 -15.08 -19.55 4.11
CA ASN A 162 -14.71 -20.77 3.41
C ASN A 162 -13.76 -20.55 2.22
N GLU A 163 -13.76 -19.34 1.62
CA GLU A 163 -12.99 -19.07 0.40
C GLU A 163 -11.80 -18.14 0.62
N SER A 164 -11.94 -17.16 1.53
CA SER A 164 -10.89 -16.16 1.75
C SER A 164 -9.62 -16.76 2.37
N GLY A 165 -8.48 -16.27 1.91
CA GLY A 165 -7.19 -16.43 2.58
C GLY A 165 -6.99 -15.39 3.70
N SER A 166 -5.80 -15.41 4.30
CA SER A 166 -5.37 -14.35 5.22
C SER A 166 -5.25 -13.02 4.46
N ASP A 167 -4.58 -13.07 3.35
CA ASP A 167 -4.27 -11.94 2.49
C ASP A 167 -5.24 -11.87 1.30
N PHE A 168 -5.16 -10.82 0.49
CA PHE A 168 -5.90 -10.76 -0.77
C PHE A 168 -5.40 -11.83 -1.73
N THR A 169 -6.31 -12.58 -2.34
CA THR A 169 -5.99 -13.71 -3.23
C THR A 169 -6.74 -13.61 -4.55
N VAL A 170 -6.13 -14.13 -5.60
CA VAL A 170 -6.79 -14.24 -6.90
C VAL A 170 -7.86 -15.33 -6.84
N ALA A 171 -9.06 -15.00 -7.32
CA ALA A 171 -10.20 -15.91 -7.40
C ALA A 171 -10.80 -15.84 -8.82
N GLY A 172 -10.32 -16.71 -9.69
CA GLY A 172 -10.68 -16.71 -11.11
C GLY A 172 -10.21 -15.42 -11.83
N GLN A 173 -11.15 -14.57 -12.25
CA GLN A 173 -10.86 -13.29 -12.90
C GLN A 173 -10.84 -12.10 -11.92
N ASP A 174 -11.10 -12.35 -10.65
CA ASP A 174 -11.32 -11.34 -9.61
C ASP A 174 -10.32 -11.51 -8.47
N ILE A 175 -10.38 -10.64 -7.47
CA ILE A 175 -9.58 -10.71 -6.25
C ILE A 175 -10.52 -10.90 -5.06
N ARG A 176 -10.28 -11.90 -4.22
CA ARG A 176 -11.00 -12.15 -2.97
C ARG A 176 -10.41 -11.32 -1.83
N PHE A 177 -11.27 -10.70 -1.04
CA PHE A 177 -10.88 -9.93 0.14
C PHE A 177 -10.25 -10.83 1.22
N GLY A 178 -9.08 -10.46 1.73
CA GLY A 178 -8.37 -11.20 2.77
C GLY A 178 -8.96 -10.98 4.15
N LEU A 179 -9.09 -12.05 4.96
CA LEU A 179 -9.68 -11.95 6.30
C LEU A 179 -8.85 -11.10 7.26
N ALA A 180 -7.53 -11.04 7.10
CA ALA A 180 -6.66 -10.22 7.95
C ALA A 180 -6.79 -8.71 7.69
N ALA A 181 -7.41 -8.32 6.57
CA ALA A 181 -7.72 -6.93 6.26
C ALA A 181 -8.96 -6.40 7.01
N LEU A 182 -9.74 -7.30 7.63
CA LEU A 182 -10.93 -6.92 8.40
C LEU A 182 -10.52 -6.29 9.73
N LYS A 183 -11.09 -5.14 10.04
CA LYS A 183 -10.86 -4.44 11.29
C LYS A 183 -11.31 -5.28 12.49
N GLY A 184 -10.39 -5.53 13.40
CA GLY A 184 -10.66 -6.32 14.61
C GLY A 184 -10.49 -7.83 14.42
N VAL A 185 -10.20 -8.32 13.21
CA VAL A 185 -9.85 -9.70 12.91
C VAL A 185 -8.34 -9.80 12.78
N GLY A 186 -7.65 -10.26 13.79
CA GLY A 186 -6.19 -10.33 13.80
C GLY A 186 -5.64 -11.48 12.95
N ARG A 187 -4.38 -11.34 12.48
CA ARG A 187 -3.69 -12.39 11.69
C ARG A 187 -3.63 -13.75 12.41
N GLY A 188 -3.52 -13.77 13.75
CA GLY A 188 -3.54 -15.01 14.55
C GLY A 188 -4.87 -15.76 14.41
N PHE A 189 -5.97 -15.06 14.63
CA PHE A 189 -7.31 -15.65 14.49
C PHE A 189 -7.62 -16.07 13.05
N THR A 190 -7.21 -15.26 12.06
CA THR A 190 -7.34 -15.64 10.64
C THR A 190 -6.60 -16.94 10.35
N LYS A 191 -5.37 -17.10 10.86
CA LYS A 191 -4.61 -18.36 10.72
C LYS A 191 -5.37 -19.53 11.34
N SER A 192 -6.00 -19.35 12.50
CA SER A 192 -6.82 -20.40 13.12
C SER A 192 -8.02 -20.78 12.24
N ILE A 193 -8.70 -19.82 11.61
CA ILE A 193 -9.78 -20.10 10.64
C ILE A 193 -9.27 -20.98 9.49
N LEU A 194 -8.14 -20.60 8.88
CA LEU A 194 -7.55 -21.33 7.76
C LEU A 194 -7.15 -22.75 8.17
N THR A 195 -6.42 -22.89 9.27
CA THR A 195 -5.98 -24.20 9.79
C THR A 195 -7.18 -25.11 10.10
N CYS A 196 -8.21 -24.56 10.76
CA CYS A 196 -9.42 -25.32 11.09
C CYS A 196 -10.15 -25.80 9.84
N ARG A 197 -10.23 -24.95 8.82
CA ARG A 197 -10.82 -25.28 7.51
C ARG A 197 -10.02 -26.34 6.75
N GLU A 198 -8.70 -26.28 6.81
CA GLU A 198 -7.80 -27.24 6.15
C GLU A 198 -7.83 -28.61 6.83
N THR A 199 -7.96 -28.63 8.15
CA THR A 199 -7.95 -29.88 8.94
C THR A 199 -9.30 -30.60 8.92
N ASP A 200 -10.38 -29.87 9.16
CA ASP A 200 -11.71 -30.40 9.41
C ASP A 200 -12.70 -30.16 8.26
N GLY A 201 -12.22 -29.59 7.16
CA GLY A 201 -13.03 -29.23 6.00
C GLY A 201 -13.76 -27.88 6.13
N PRO A 202 -14.50 -27.47 5.10
CA PRO A 202 -15.27 -26.22 5.08
C PRO A 202 -16.28 -26.15 6.24
N PHE A 203 -16.55 -24.92 6.69
CA PHE A 203 -17.61 -24.68 7.67
C PHE A 203 -18.98 -24.87 7.02
N VAL A 204 -19.74 -25.86 7.52
CA VAL A 204 -21.03 -26.23 6.93
C VAL A 204 -22.19 -25.34 7.35
N SER A 205 -22.05 -24.60 8.45
CA SER A 205 -23.02 -23.64 8.96
C SER A 205 -22.38 -22.59 9.88
N PHE A 206 -23.11 -21.52 10.16
CA PHE A 206 -22.69 -20.50 11.13
C PHE A 206 -22.50 -21.10 12.54
N LEU A 207 -23.35 -22.04 12.95
CA LEU A 207 -23.20 -22.73 14.23
C LEU A 207 -21.93 -23.60 14.26
N ASP A 208 -21.63 -24.32 13.18
CA ASP A 208 -20.41 -25.10 13.04
C ASP A 208 -19.16 -24.22 13.15
N PHE A 209 -19.14 -23.09 12.44
CA PHE A 209 -18.09 -22.09 12.57
C PHE A 209 -17.92 -21.62 14.04
N CYS A 210 -19.01 -21.25 14.70
CA CYS A 210 -18.94 -20.76 16.08
C CYS A 210 -18.44 -21.85 17.05
N LYS A 211 -18.86 -23.09 16.89
CA LYS A 211 -18.39 -24.21 17.72
C LYS A 211 -16.90 -24.46 17.56
N ARG A 212 -16.44 -24.59 16.31
CA ARG A 212 -15.03 -24.88 16.00
C ARG A 212 -14.11 -23.72 16.36
N MET A 213 -14.54 -22.48 16.12
CA MET A 213 -13.71 -21.31 16.38
C MET A 213 -13.73 -20.82 17.83
N LEU A 214 -14.72 -21.22 18.64
CA LEU A 214 -14.72 -20.92 20.08
C LEU A 214 -13.51 -21.52 20.81
N GLU A 215 -12.93 -22.59 20.28
CA GLU A 215 -11.71 -23.22 20.81
C GLU A 215 -10.43 -22.48 20.42
N GLN A 216 -10.54 -21.54 19.49
CA GLN A 216 -9.46 -20.79 18.87
C GLN A 216 -9.44 -19.30 19.30
N ASP A 217 -9.85 -19.00 20.56
CA ASP A 217 -9.87 -17.68 21.16
C ASP A 217 -10.75 -16.64 20.40
N MET A 218 -11.80 -17.09 19.74
CA MET A 218 -12.77 -16.20 19.11
C MET A 218 -13.50 -15.36 20.16
N ASN A 219 -13.59 -14.06 19.92
CA ASN A 219 -14.38 -13.14 20.74
C ASN A 219 -15.56 -12.53 19.96
N LYS A 220 -16.52 -11.93 20.69
CA LYS A 220 -17.72 -11.31 20.12
C LYS A 220 -17.39 -10.29 19.03
N ARG A 221 -16.36 -9.45 19.23
CA ARG A 221 -15.97 -8.40 18.29
C ARG A 221 -15.44 -8.97 16.97
N MET A 222 -14.67 -10.07 17.03
CA MET A 222 -14.17 -10.73 15.82
C MET A 222 -15.32 -11.30 14.99
N LEU A 223 -16.25 -11.98 15.65
CA LEU A 223 -17.42 -12.56 15.00
C LEU A 223 -18.33 -11.49 14.42
N GLU A 224 -18.59 -10.42 15.17
CA GLU A 224 -19.36 -9.27 14.68
C GLU A 224 -18.73 -8.66 13.43
N SER A 225 -17.40 -8.47 13.42
CA SER A 225 -16.69 -7.93 12.26
C SER A 225 -16.81 -8.82 11.03
N LEU A 226 -16.75 -10.14 11.19
CA LEU A 226 -16.97 -11.10 10.10
C LEU A 226 -18.41 -11.03 9.56
N ILE A 227 -19.40 -10.95 10.45
CA ILE A 227 -20.82 -10.83 10.05
C ILE A 227 -21.04 -9.54 9.29
N ARG A 228 -20.59 -8.40 9.83
CA ARG A 228 -20.73 -7.07 9.20
C ARG A 228 -20.06 -6.99 7.84
N ALA A 229 -18.95 -7.70 7.66
CA ALA A 229 -18.24 -7.77 6.39
C ALA A 229 -18.93 -8.69 5.35
N GLY A 230 -19.92 -9.47 5.74
CA GLY A 230 -20.60 -10.43 4.87
C GLY A 230 -19.88 -11.76 4.71
N ALA A 231 -18.97 -12.11 5.62
CA ALA A 231 -18.16 -13.32 5.51
C ALA A 231 -18.96 -14.65 5.60
N PHE A 232 -20.26 -14.56 5.92
CA PHE A 232 -21.19 -15.69 6.00
C PHE A 232 -22.34 -15.62 4.98
N ASP A 233 -22.35 -14.64 4.08
CA ASP A 233 -23.47 -14.42 3.15
C ASP A 233 -23.71 -15.64 2.25
N THR A 234 -22.65 -16.38 1.90
CA THR A 234 -22.76 -17.62 1.10
C THR A 234 -23.46 -18.77 1.82
N MET A 235 -23.64 -18.68 3.14
CA MET A 235 -24.41 -19.67 3.91
C MET A 235 -25.93 -19.44 3.85
N GLY A 236 -26.40 -18.43 3.12
CA GLY A 236 -27.81 -18.13 2.91
C GLY A 236 -28.53 -17.52 4.13
N LEU A 237 -27.76 -16.99 5.10
CA LEU A 237 -28.30 -16.34 6.28
C LEU A 237 -28.21 -14.81 6.14
N ARG A 238 -29.21 -14.10 6.66
CA ARG A 238 -29.24 -12.63 6.65
C ARG A 238 -28.32 -12.08 7.74
N ARG A 239 -27.58 -11.03 7.46
CA ARG A 239 -26.69 -10.38 8.45
C ARG A 239 -27.51 -9.86 9.65
N SER A 240 -28.73 -9.40 9.43
CA SER A 240 -29.66 -8.99 10.49
C SER A 240 -29.96 -10.11 11.48
N GLN A 241 -30.20 -11.33 10.98
CA GLN A 241 -30.46 -12.50 11.82
C GLN A 241 -29.23 -12.90 12.61
N LEU A 242 -28.05 -12.88 11.96
CA LEU A 242 -26.79 -13.24 12.60
C LEU A 242 -26.42 -12.23 13.70
N LEU A 243 -26.57 -10.93 13.45
CA LEU A 243 -26.29 -9.87 14.42
C LEU A 243 -27.24 -9.90 15.61
N ASP A 244 -28.48 -10.36 15.41
CA ASP A 244 -29.45 -10.54 16.48
C ASP A 244 -29.10 -11.75 17.39
N ALA A 245 -28.58 -12.83 16.81
CA ALA A 245 -28.42 -14.12 17.52
C ALA A 245 -27.00 -14.39 18.04
N TYR A 246 -25.94 -13.81 17.49
CA TYR A 246 -24.56 -14.24 17.72
C TYR A 246 -24.11 -14.11 19.17
N GLU A 247 -24.53 -13.09 19.90
CA GLU A 247 -24.12 -12.91 21.28
C GLU A 247 -24.67 -14.00 22.21
N GLN A 248 -25.99 -14.28 22.08
CA GLN A 248 -26.66 -15.30 22.85
C GLN A 248 -26.11 -16.70 22.52
N LEU A 249 -25.81 -16.94 21.25
CA LEU A 249 -25.19 -18.18 20.79
C LEU A 249 -23.82 -18.37 21.46
N LEU A 250 -22.92 -17.36 21.39
CA LEU A 250 -21.59 -17.43 22.00
C LEU A 250 -21.64 -17.63 23.52
N ASP A 251 -22.57 -16.94 24.20
CA ASP A 251 -22.74 -17.08 25.66
C ASP A 251 -23.25 -18.47 26.03
N SER A 252 -24.08 -19.07 25.20
CA SER A 252 -24.61 -20.44 25.38
C SER A 252 -23.51 -21.48 25.13
N LEU A 253 -22.75 -21.34 24.06
CA LEU A 253 -21.60 -22.20 23.76
C LEU A 253 -20.53 -22.14 24.84
N THR A 254 -20.22 -20.93 25.32
CA THR A 254 -19.23 -20.73 26.40
C THR A 254 -19.67 -21.35 27.71
N ARG A 255 -20.96 -21.23 28.05
CA ARG A 255 -21.52 -21.89 29.27
C ARG A 255 -21.44 -23.41 29.18
N ASN A 256 -21.78 -23.99 28.03
CA ASN A 256 -21.69 -25.44 27.84
C ASN A 256 -20.23 -25.93 27.93
N LYS A 257 -19.28 -25.19 27.31
CA LYS A 257 -17.85 -25.53 27.41
C LYS A 257 -17.36 -25.53 28.87
N ARG A 258 -17.77 -24.56 29.69
CA ARG A 258 -17.40 -24.51 31.12
C ARG A 258 -18.00 -25.68 31.93
N LYS A 259 -19.28 -26.02 31.69
CA LYS A 259 -19.92 -27.17 32.35
C LYS A 259 -19.19 -28.47 32.05
N ASN A 260 -18.79 -28.67 30.80
CA ASN A 260 -18.05 -29.90 30.38
C ASN A 260 -16.63 -29.95 30.99
N LEU A 261 -15.95 -28.81 31.19
CA LEU A 261 -14.63 -28.72 31.82
C LEU A 261 -14.67 -28.96 33.33
N GLU A 262 -15.72 -28.52 34.01
CA GLU A 262 -15.88 -28.67 35.46
C GLU A 262 -16.37 -30.05 35.87
N GLY A 263 -16.69 -30.95 34.95
CA GLY A 263 -17.15 -32.32 35.23
C GLY A 263 -18.46 -32.36 36.03
N GLN A 264 -19.17 -31.26 36.16
CA GLN A 264 -20.49 -31.19 36.76
C GLN A 264 -21.53 -31.70 35.77
N PHE A 265 -21.74 -33.03 35.77
CA PHE A 265 -22.96 -33.60 35.24
C PHE A 265 -24.12 -33.13 36.07
N ASP A 266 -24.87 -32.15 35.57
CA ASP A 266 -26.15 -31.81 36.17
C ASP A 266 -27.11 -32.97 36.01
N LEU A 267 -27.37 -33.67 37.12
CA LEU A 267 -28.22 -34.90 37.16
C LEU A 267 -29.63 -34.62 36.62
N PHE A 268 -30.04 -33.35 36.52
CA PHE A 268 -31.36 -32.92 36.01
C PHE A 268 -31.34 -32.42 34.54
N SER A 269 -30.19 -32.37 33.88
CA SER A 269 -30.09 -31.95 32.47
C SER A 269 -29.99 -33.12 31.48
N GLN A 270 -30.07 -34.38 31.94
CA GLN A 270 -30.21 -35.51 31.02
C GLN A 270 -31.63 -35.50 30.45
N THR A 271 -31.74 -35.29 29.17
CA THR A 271 -32.92 -35.70 28.42
C THR A 271 -33.05 -37.20 28.56
N GLU A 272 -34.29 -37.75 28.55
CA GLU A 272 -34.59 -39.18 28.73
C GLU A 272 -33.77 -40.14 27.85
N ASP A 273 -33.04 -39.57 26.85
CA ASP A 273 -32.23 -40.28 25.84
C ASP A 273 -30.72 -40.19 26.06
N GLY A 274 -30.26 -39.59 27.18
CA GLY A 274 -28.81 -39.54 27.52
C GLY A 274 -27.96 -38.63 26.59
N SER A 275 -28.57 -37.86 25.73
CA SER A 275 -27.87 -36.94 24.81
C SER A 275 -27.54 -35.61 25.51
N GLU A 276 -26.30 -35.12 25.30
CA GLU A 276 -25.91 -33.79 25.74
C GLU A 276 -26.85 -32.73 25.15
N PRO A 277 -27.21 -31.66 25.91
CA PRO A 277 -28.03 -30.58 25.40
C PRO A 277 -27.32 -29.90 24.22
N THR A 278 -27.80 -30.22 23.02
CA THR A 278 -27.27 -29.61 21.79
C THR A 278 -27.66 -28.15 21.76
N VAL A 279 -26.65 -27.27 21.73
CA VAL A 279 -26.90 -25.85 21.45
C VAL A 279 -27.41 -25.73 20.03
N GLU A 280 -28.61 -25.20 19.87
CA GLU A 280 -29.21 -24.91 18.56
C GLU A 280 -29.11 -23.42 18.27
N LEU A 281 -28.93 -23.09 16.99
CA LEU A 281 -28.99 -21.70 16.51
C LEU A 281 -30.47 -21.35 16.26
N VAL A 282 -31.03 -20.52 17.12
CA VAL A 282 -32.39 -20.00 16.96
C VAL A 282 -32.31 -18.65 16.26
N LEU A 283 -32.82 -18.57 15.02
CA LEU A 283 -32.88 -17.34 14.24
C LEU A 283 -34.31 -16.81 14.21
N ARG A 284 -34.45 -15.51 14.50
CA ARG A 284 -35.73 -14.81 14.29
C ARG A 284 -35.88 -14.50 12.79
N ASP A 285 -37.12 -14.52 12.29
CA ASP A 285 -37.37 -14.07 10.92
C ASP A 285 -37.36 -12.55 10.85
N LEU A 286 -36.17 -11.98 10.67
CA LEU A 286 -35.94 -10.56 10.55
C LEU A 286 -35.69 -10.19 9.08
N PRO A 287 -36.21 -9.08 8.59
CA PRO A 287 -35.86 -8.59 7.26
C PRO A 287 -34.38 -8.22 7.22
N GLU A 288 -33.77 -8.36 6.05
CA GLU A 288 -32.37 -7.91 5.89
C GLU A 288 -32.29 -6.40 5.97
N PHE A 289 -31.10 -5.91 6.36
CA PHE A 289 -30.78 -4.49 6.34
C PHE A 289 -30.93 -3.88 4.95
N SER A 290 -31.21 -2.60 4.90
CA SER A 290 -31.24 -1.87 3.63
C SER A 290 -29.85 -1.90 2.96
N PRO A 291 -29.76 -1.75 1.63
CA PRO A 291 -28.46 -1.70 0.94
C PRO A 291 -27.53 -0.62 1.49
N GLN A 292 -28.06 0.52 1.97
CA GLN A 292 -27.24 1.57 2.58
C GLN A 292 -26.66 1.15 3.92
N GLU A 293 -27.44 0.44 4.76
CA GLU A 293 -26.96 -0.08 6.05
C GLU A 293 -25.90 -1.15 5.85
N LEU A 294 -26.09 -2.08 4.90
CA LEU A 294 -25.09 -3.10 4.53
C LEU A 294 -23.79 -2.46 4.08
N MET A 295 -23.84 -1.50 3.16
CA MET A 295 -22.65 -0.76 2.71
C MET A 295 -21.96 0.00 3.85
N THR A 296 -22.72 0.54 4.80
CA THR A 296 -22.16 1.24 5.98
C THR A 296 -21.43 0.27 6.87
N MET A 297 -21.99 -0.90 7.16
CA MET A 297 -21.35 -1.97 7.94
C MET A 297 -20.08 -2.45 7.26
N GLU A 298 -20.11 -2.69 5.96
CA GLU A 298 -18.93 -3.07 5.19
C GLU A 298 -17.81 -2.02 5.34
N LYS A 299 -18.13 -0.74 5.15
CA LYS A 299 -17.18 0.35 5.29
C LYS A 299 -16.58 0.46 6.68
N GLU A 300 -17.36 0.23 7.73
CA GLU A 300 -16.86 0.27 9.12
C GLU A 300 -15.77 -0.75 9.40
N VAL A 301 -15.90 -1.97 8.85
CA VAL A 301 -15.01 -3.09 9.13
C VAL A 301 -13.94 -3.34 8.05
N THR A 302 -14.21 -2.93 6.81
CA THR A 302 -13.25 -3.09 5.69
C THR A 302 -12.59 -1.79 5.25
N GLY A 303 -13.16 -0.65 5.63
CA GLY A 303 -12.80 0.67 5.12
C GLY A 303 -13.43 1.01 3.76
N LEU A 304 -14.21 0.11 3.17
CA LEU A 304 -14.67 0.14 1.79
C LEU A 304 -16.16 -0.20 1.66
N TYR A 305 -16.76 0.27 0.59
CA TYR A 305 -18.05 -0.20 0.12
C TYR A 305 -17.82 -1.38 -0.84
N LEU A 306 -18.09 -2.61 -0.40
CA LEU A 306 -17.87 -3.82 -1.20
C LEU A 306 -19.04 -4.14 -2.11
N SER A 307 -20.28 -4.06 -1.60
CA SER A 307 -21.50 -4.44 -2.32
C SER A 307 -22.02 -3.39 -3.30
N GLY A 308 -21.50 -2.15 -3.26
CA GLY A 308 -21.96 -1.06 -4.11
C GLY A 308 -21.30 0.26 -3.74
N HIS A 309 -21.89 1.37 -4.20
CA HIS A 309 -21.49 2.71 -3.78
C HIS A 309 -22.72 3.53 -3.37
N PRO A 310 -22.69 4.29 -2.27
CA PRO A 310 -23.85 5.08 -1.82
C PRO A 310 -24.41 6.03 -2.88
N MET A 311 -23.57 6.48 -3.83
CA MET A 311 -23.98 7.31 -4.95
C MET A 311 -24.72 6.55 -6.06
N ASP A 312 -24.75 5.21 -6.04
CA ASP A 312 -25.37 4.43 -7.13
C ASP A 312 -26.86 4.74 -7.25
N ALA A 313 -27.54 4.90 -6.12
CA ALA A 313 -28.95 5.29 -6.09
C ALA A 313 -29.21 6.74 -6.56
N TYR A 314 -28.19 7.59 -6.57
CA TYR A 314 -28.30 9.00 -6.91
C TYR A 314 -27.68 9.36 -8.26
N ARG A 315 -27.17 8.40 -9.03
CA ARG A 315 -26.46 8.66 -10.31
C ARG A 315 -27.34 9.38 -11.34
N GLU A 316 -28.59 8.96 -11.48
CA GLU A 316 -29.52 9.61 -12.41
C GLU A 316 -29.88 11.02 -11.95
N LEU A 317 -30.14 11.20 -10.66
CA LEU A 317 -30.45 12.51 -10.09
C LEU A 317 -29.25 13.46 -10.28
N ALA A 318 -28.03 13.00 -9.97
CA ALA A 318 -26.81 13.78 -10.17
C ALA A 318 -26.63 14.21 -11.63
N ARG A 319 -26.85 13.28 -12.56
CA ARG A 319 -26.76 13.55 -14.00
C ARG A 319 -27.83 14.56 -14.45
N ASN A 320 -29.06 14.43 -13.97
CA ASN A 320 -30.16 15.34 -14.32
C ASN A 320 -29.93 16.76 -13.79
N HIS A 321 -29.15 16.91 -12.72
CA HIS A 321 -28.71 18.20 -12.19
C HIS A 321 -27.38 18.70 -12.78
N GLY A 322 -26.89 18.07 -13.86
CA GLY A 322 -25.68 18.47 -14.54
C GLY A 322 -24.40 18.26 -13.74
N ALA A 323 -24.41 17.32 -12.79
CA ALA A 323 -23.20 17.01 -12.04
C ALA A 323 -22.17 16.31 -12.93
N ILE A 324 -20.93 16.77 -12.85
CA ILE A 324 -19.80 16.29 -13.63
C ILE A 324 -19.00 15.30 -12.77
N PRO A 325 -18.55 14.15 -13.33
CA PRO A 325 -17.66 13.24 -12.61
C PRO A 325 -16.33 13.95 -12.26
N ILE A 326 -15.92 13.87 -11.00
CA ILE A 326 -14.64 14.47 -10.54
C ILE A 326 -13.46 13.92 -11.34
N ALA A 327 -13.47 12.63 -11.66
CA ALA A 327 -12.44 11.99 -12.48
C ALA A 327 -12.25 12.71 -13.83
N SER A 328 -13.36 13.07 -14.52
CA SER A 328 -13.28 13.76 -15.81
C SER A 328 -12.64 15.15 -15.71
N VAL A 329 -12.83 15.84 -14.58
CA VAL A 329 -12.17 17.13 -14.33
C VAL A 329 -10.67 16.92 -14.07
N LEU A 330 -10.33 15.96 -13.22
CA LEU A 330 -8.93 15.65 -12.89
C LEU A 330 -8.15 15.16 -14.11
N GLU A 331 -8.75 14.32 -14.94
CA GLU A 331 -8.15 13.82 -16.19
C GLU A 331 -7.87 14.94 -17.19
N ASP A 332 -8.78 15.92 -17.30
CA ASP A 332 -8.59 17.06 -18.20
C ASP A 332 -7.45 17.97 -17.72
N PHE A 333 -7.36 18.25 -16.42
CA PHE A 333 -6.26 19.03 -15.84
C PHE A 333 -4.92 18.31 -15.78
N ALA A 334 -4.90 16.99 -15.90
CA ALA A 334 -3.68 16.18 -15.92
C ALA A 334 -3.05 16.07 -17.34
N GLN A 335 -3.67 16.64 -18.37
CA GLN A 335 -3.13 16.57 -19.74
C GLN A 335 -1.85 17.42 -19.85
N PRO A 336 -0.83 16.93 -20.59
CA PRO A 336 0.45 17.65 -20.74
C PRO A 336 0.31 19.06 -21.33
N ASP A 337 -0.66 19.25 -22.22
CA ASP A 337 -0.93 20.52 -22.91
C ASP A 337 -1.95 21.39 -22.16
N GLY A 338 -2.32 21.00 -20.93
CA GLY A 338 -3.33 21.68 -20.10
C GLY A 338 -4.76 21.26 -20.40
N PRO A 339 -5.71 21.74 -19.58
CA PRO A 339 -7.11 21.36 -19.69
C PRO A 339 -7.75 21.90 -20.98
N THR A 340 -8.55 21.03 -21.63
CA THR A 340 -9.24 21.36 -22.90
C THR A 340 -10.76 21.52 -22.73
N ARG A 341 -11.33 20.93 -21.66
CA ARG A 341 -12.78 20.90 -21.40
C ARG A 341 -13.18 21.88 -20.31
N PHE A 342 -12.36 22.04 -19.29
CA PHE A 342 -12.64 22.87 -18.10
C PHE A 342 -11.64 24.01 -18.00
N GLN A 343 -12.08 25.14 -17.43
CA GLN A 343 -11.24 26.30 -17.21
C GLN A 343 -11.05 26.55 -15.72
N ASP A 344 -9.87 27.08 -15.34
CA ASP A 344 -9.65 27.50 -13.96
C ASP A 344 -10.62 28.64 -13.60
N GLY A 345 -11.25 28.54 -12.42
CA GLY A 345 -12.30 29.45 -11.97
C GLY A 345 -13.70 29.18 -12.52
N GLU A 346 -13.91 28.17 -13.38
CA GLU A 346 -15.21 27.76 -13.87
C GLU A 346 -16.07 27.16 -12.73
N ARG A 347 -17.38 27.50 -12.73
CA ARG A 347 -18.32 26.89 -11.78
C ARG A 347 -18.89 25.60 -12.35
N ILE A 348 -18.64 24.49 -11.67
CA ILE A 348 -19.13 23.18 -12.03
C ILE A 348 -20.01 22.62 -10.92
N ASN A 349 -20.95 21.73 -11.29
CA ASN A 349 -21.78 21.00 -10.34
C ASN A 349 -21.12 19.65 -10.03
N LEU A 350 -20.90 19.37 -8.77
CA LEU A 350 -20.42 18.08 -8.29
C LEU A 350 -21.46 17.42 -7.40
N ALA A 351 -21.57 16.10 -7.46
CA ALA A 351 -22.37 15.30 -6.56
C ALA A 351 -21.49 14.31 -5.81
N GLY A 352 -21.69 14.17 -4.51
CA GLY A 352 -20.86 13.30 -3.68
C GLY A 352 -21.48 12.97 -2.33
N VAL A 353 -20.90 12.01 -1.63
CA VAL A 353 -21.24 11.67 -0.24
C VAL A 353 -20.31 12.43 0.69
N VAL A 354 -20.87 13.11 1.69
CA VAL A 354 -20.08 13.77 2.73
C VAL A 354 -19.42 12.71 3.61
N SER A 355 -18.13 12.54 3.49
CA SER A 355 -17.35 11.58 4.29
C SER A 355 -17.00 12.12 5.67
N THR A 356 -16.79 13.43 5.80
CA THR A 356 -16.44 14.07 7.08
C THR A 356 -16.97 15.49 7.12
N ALA A 357 -17.62 15.85 8.21
CA ALA A 357 -18.00 17.23 8.50
C ALA A 357 -17.30 17.69 9.77
N LYS A 358 -16.58 18.83 9.71
CA LYS A 358 -15.94 19.46 10.86
C LYS A 358 -16.48 20.88 11.06
N THR A 359 -17.07 21.14 12.22
CA THR A 359 -17.46 22.49 12.62
C THR A 359 -16.27 23.20 13.23
N LYS A 360 -15.87 24.33 12.67
CA LYS A 360 -14.90 25.23 13.28
C LYS A 360 -15.63 26.44 13.84
N THR A 361 -15.53 26.64 15.15
CA THR A 361 -15.96 27.88 15.77
C THR A 361 -14.93 28.98 15.45
N THR A 362 -15.35 30.03 14.78
CA THR A 362 -14.49 31.19 14.53
C THR A 362 -14.42 32.06 15.77
N LYS A 363 -13.36 32.91 15.92
CA LYS A 363 -13.20 33.81 17.08
C LYS A 363 -14.31 34.83 17.27
N ASN A 364 -15.24 34.92 16.33
CA ASN A 364 -16.36 35.86 16.34
C ASN A 364 -17.74 35.17 16.38
N ASN A 365 -17.83 33.97 16.99
CA ASN A 365 -19.00 33.05 17.02
C ASN A 365 -19.29 32.34 15.73
#